data_fdc2f9b661275fb246f29caf5f8d2542
#
_entry.id   fdc2f9b661275fb246f29caf5f8d2542
#
_cell.length_a   1.000
_cell.length_b   1.000
_cell.length_c   1.000
_cell.angle_alpha   90.00
_cell.angle_beta   90.00
_cell.angle_gamma   90.00
#
_symmetry.space_group_name_H-M   'P 1'
#
loop_
_entity.id
_entity.type
_entity.pdbx_description
1 polymer ?
#
loop_
_entity_poly.entity_id
_entity_poly.type
_entity_poly.pdbx_seq_one_letter_code
_entity_poly.pdbx_strand_id
1 'polypeptide(L)'
;MHLKIPSDHEWAYEITAWLPTNWRKRLLNRWDQLRSEGKDFKLEIEAAREANIQLRETVSQLNKIRLPLNASDQDIIDRSEFLAASSISLAHMYHEPMTLRAAMSRKAIANSINPPDAKGMTDSGAIARMSDSKWWRRQLRKLHAKTVESSAIKLGYVNKTRDIYASGESVHRRIQQNKRNANILEATTATNELNQQFTLAELAATSTANKAIRRTELMTRISGFEIIAKDSGHVGSFMTITCPSRMHRWKTVNNGKVIENKKYDGTNPAQAQAYLSQTWARIRASLARQKIFMYGFRVAEPQHDGTPHWHFLLFHDQQHTNKIESTVWKYALKDSPNEAGAHAHRVDFKAIDPAKGTAAGYIAKYIAKNIDGLHVGSDLYGNPAMETSLRVETWATTWGIRQFQQIGGAPVTVWRELRRIKKMPETMPEFLLLAWKATNKCKIKEHTGLESVAWENYITAQGGAFCGRKYKIKLSLEYKTGFGKYGEPLGKRPIGVETKTLEHYTPAHMVWMNGTASRVIEWFVESTRHVWTIKQNLRNAVSPWTGVNNCTAALSEKNHKTIDIDQIDGYISQFSKPPDKNWMEAEGIFT
;
A
#
# COMPACT_ATOMS: atom_id res chain seq x y z
N MET A 1 -51.88 -24.99 7.99
CA MET A 1 -51.02 -23.84 7.73
C MET A 1 -50.77 -23.80 6.25
N HIS A 2 -51.49 -22.96 5.46
CA HIS A 2 -51.27 -22.84 4.03
C HIS A 2 -49.93 -22.09 3.83
N LEU A 3 -48.92 -22.77 3.35
CA LEU A 3 -47.68 -22.14 2.89
C LEU A 3 -48.04 -21.25 1.70
N LYS A 4 -48.05 -19.93 1.93
CA LYS A 4 -48.21 -18.94 0.85
C LYS A 4 -46.99 -19.06 -0.03
N ILE A 5 -47.14 -19.52 -1.29
CA ILE A 5 -46.08 -19.52 -2.28
C ILE A 5 -45.78 -18.04 -2.62
N PRO A 6 -44.56 -17.52 -2.39
CA PRO A 6 -44.24 -16.14 -2.71
C PRO A 6 -44.37 -15.91 -4.22
N SER A 7 -44.82 -14.72 -4.62
CA SER A 7 -44.75 -14.32 -6.01
C SER A 7 -43.30 -14.26 -6.49
N ASP A 8 -43.07 -14.35 -7.81
CA ASP A 8 -41.74 -14.21 -8.39
C ASP A 8 -41.04 -12.92 -7.96
N HIS A 9 -41.76 -11.83 -7.79
CA HIS A 9 -41.22 -10.57 -7.30
C HIS A 9 -40.83 -10.64 -5.82
N GLU A 10 -41.67 -11.21 -4.96
CA GLU A 10 -41.31 -11.43 -3.55
C GLU A 10 -40.05 -12.30 -3.44
N TRP A 11 -40.00 -13.40 -4.18
CA TRP A 11 -38.83 -14.29 -4.24
C TRP A 11 -37.56 -13.56 -4.73
N ALA A 12 -37.64 -12.79 -5.82
CA ALA A 12 -36.49 -12.05 -6.36
C ALA A 12 -35.96 -11.00 -5.37
N TYR A 13 -36.87 -10.34 -4.63
CA TYR A 13 -36.52 -9.43 -3.56
C TYR A 13 -35.83 -10.13 -2.38
N GLU A 14 -36.33 -11.27 -1.94
CA GLU A 14 -35.77 -12.05 -0.84
C GLU A 14 -34.33 -12.54 -1.14
N ILE A 15 -34.11 -13.16 -2.29
CA ILE A 15 -32.79 -13.69 -2.65
C ILE A 15 -31.75 -12.61 -2.85
N THR A 16 -32.16 -11.36 -3.11
CA THR A 16 -31.27 -10.21 -3.32
C THR A 16 -31.21 -9.26 -2.11
N ALA A 17 -31.97 -9.49 -1.04
CA ALA A 17 -32.12 -8.58 0.10
C ALA A 17 -30.80 -8.26 0.83
N TRP A 18 -29.84 -9.18 0.79
CA TRP A 18 -28.53 -9.07 1.44
C TRP A 18 -27.47 -8.34 0.61
N LEU A 19 -27.84 -7.89 -0.60
CA LEU A 19 -26.96 -7.15 -1.51
C LEU A 19 -27.07 -5.64 -1.28
N PRO A 20 -26.01 -4.86 -1.57
CA PRO A 20 -26.06 -3.41 -1.60
C PRO A 20 -27.23 -2.91 -2.47
N THR A 21 -27.91 -1.87 -2.02
CA THR A 21 -29.14 -1.36 -2.64
C THR A 21 -28.99 -1.09 -4.15
N ASN A 22 -27.87 -0.48 -4.55
CA ASN A 22 -27.62 -0.20 -5.98
C ASN A 22 -27.41 -1.48 -6.79
N TRP A 23 -26.78 -2.52 -6.22
CA TRP A 23 -26.59 -3.80 -6.91
C TRP A 23 -27.90 -4.55 -7.03
N ARG A 24 -28.69 -4.59 -5.94
CA ARG A 24 -30.02 -5.17 -5.95
C ARG A 24 -30.88 -4.54 -7.04
N LYS A 25 -30.96 -3.19 -7.08
CA LYS A 25 -31.71 -2.46 -8.11
C LYS A 25 -31.27 -2.84 -9.53
N ARG A 26 -29.97 -2.91 -9.80
CA ARG A 26 -29.43 -3.28 -11.12
C ARG A 26 -29.79 -4.71 -11.51
N LEU A 27 -29.72 -5.66 -10.56
CA LEU A 27 -30.05 -7.06 -10.82
C LEU A 27 -31.55 -7.25 -11.05
N LEU A 28 -32.39 -6.61 -10.26
CA LEU A 28 -33.84 -6.65 -10.43
C LEU A 28 -34.29 -6.01 -11.73
N ASN A 29 -33.76 -4.84 -12.09
CA ASN A 29 -34.07 -4.20 -13.38
C ASN A 29 -33.69 -5.11 -14.58
N ARG A 30 -32.52 -5.79 -14.52
CA ARG A 30 -32.15 -6.74 -15.55
C ARG A 30 -33.06 -7.97 -15.58
N TRP A 31 -33.44 -8.48 -14.42
CA TRP A 31 -34.37 -9.59 -14.27
C TRP A 31 -35.74 -9.24 -14.84
N ASP A 32 -36.28 -8.04 -14.53
CA ASP A 32 -37.55 -7.55 -15.10
C ASP A 32 -37.46 -7.39 -16.62
N GLN A 33 -36.36 -6.84 -17.13
CA GLN A 33 -36.13 -6.72 -18.58
C GLN A 33 -36.16 -8.09 -19.28
N LEU A 34 -35.45 -9.07 -18.73
CA LEU A 34 -35.42 -10.43 -19.32
C LEU A 34 -36.80 -11.08 -19.31
N ARG A 35 -37.64 -10.83 -18.29
CA ARG A 35 -39.01 -11.32 -18.21
C ARG A 35 -39.92 -10.70 -19.30
N SER A 36 -39.66 -9.44 -19.67
CA SER A 36 -40.45 -8.73 -20.66
C SER A 36 -40.06 -9.00 -22.12
N GLU A 37 -39.04 -9.83 -22.36
CA GLU A 37 -38.60 -10.17 -23.73
C GLU A 37 -39.50 -11.20 -24.42
N GLY A 38 -40.41 -11.87 -23.71
CA GLY A 38 -41.43 -12.76 -24.29
C GLY A 38 -42.47 -12.02 -25.12
N LYS A 39 -42.76 -12.49 -26.34
CA LYS A 39 -43.71 -11.83 -27.29
C LYS A 39 -45.11 -12.47 -27.27
N ASP A 40 -45.27 -13.63 -26.67
CA ASP A 40 -46.55 -14.32 -26.47
C ASP A 40 -46.53 -15.08 -25.14
N PHE A 41 -47.68 -15.56 -24.69
CA PHE A 41 -47.85 -16.17 -23.36
C PHE A 41 -46.89 -17.36 -23.07
N LYS A 42 -46.59 -18.18 -24.05
CA LYS A 42 -45.66 -19.32 -23.87
C LYS A 42 -44.23 -18.83 -23.74
N LEU A 43 -43.83 -17.85 -24.56
CA LEU A 43 -42.52 -17.22 -24.52
C LEU A 43 -42.34 -16.36 -23.27
N GLU A 44 -43.40 -15.76 -22.72
CA GLU A 44 -43.38 -15.05 -21.43
C GLU A 44 -43.06 -15.99 -20.27
N ILE A 45 -43.67 -17.20 -20.22
CA ILE A 45 -43.37 -18.21 -19.19
C ILE A 45 -41.94 -18.68 -19.30
N GLU A 46 -41.45 -18.96 -20.51
CA GLU A 46 -40.07 -19.38 -20.75
C GLU A 46 -39.08 -18.26 -20.39
N ALA A 47 -39.36 -17.01 -20.77
CA ALA A 47 -38.53 -15.85 -20.39
C ALA A 47 -38.51 -15.61 -18.88
N ALA A 48 -39.65 -15.74 -18.19
CA ALA A 48 -39.70 -15.65 -16.74
C ALA A 48 -38.89 -16.74 -16.04
N ARG A 49 -38.98 -17.97 -16.52
CA ARG A 49 -38.19 -19.11 -16.01
C ARG A 49 -36.69 -18.87 -16.20
N GLU A 50 -36.30 -18.47 -17.39
CA GLU A 50 -34.88 -18.19 -17.70
C GLU A 50 -34.36 -17.02 -16.86
N ALA A 51 -35.12 -15.92 -16.70
CA ALA A 51 -34.76 -14.80 -15.83
C ALA A 51 -34.56 -15.24 -14.38
N ASN A 52 -35.46 -16.10 -13.85
CA ASN A 52 -35.34 -16.64 -12.49
C ASN A 52 -34.08 -17.52 -12.34
N ILE A 53 -33.76 -18.36 -13.34
CA ILE A 53 -32.55 -19.19 -13.35
C ILE A 53 -31.30 -18.29 -13.34
N GLN A 54 -31.22 -17.31 -14.24
CA GLN A 54 -30.08 -16.39 -14.34
C GLN A 54 -29.88 -15.59 -13.06
N LEU A 55 -30.95 -15.07 -12.43
CA LEU A 55 -30.87 -14.35 -11.18
C LEU A 55 -30.33 -15.26 -10.06
N ARG A 56 -30.89 -16.47 -9.93
CA ARG A 56 -30.44 -17.48 -8.95
C ARG A 56 -28.97 -17.82 -9.13
N GLU A 57 -28.55 -18.13 -10.35
CA GLU A 57 -27.15 -18.45 -10.66
C GLU A 57 -26.22 -17.29 -10.34
N THR A 58 -26.59 -16.07 -10.74
CA THR A 58 -25.82 -14.86 -10.45
C THR A 58 -25.62 -14.67 -8.94
N VAL A 59 -26.70 -14.79 -8.15
CA VAL A 59 -26.64 -14.62 -6.70
C VAL A 59 -25.90 -15.78 -6.02
N SER A 60 -26.04 -17.01 -6.53
CA SER A 60 -25.37 -18.19 -5.97
C SER A 60 -23.85 -18.17 -6.10
N GLN A 61 -23.33 -17.52 -7.14
CA GLN A 61 -21.88 -17.34 -7.37
C GLN A 61 -21.22 -16.36 -6.38
N LEU A 62 -22.01 -15.55 -5.69
CA LEU A 62 -21.46 -14.57 -4.76
C LEU A 62 -20.97 -15.25 -3.47
N ASN A 63 -19.86 -14.75 -2.94
CA ASN A 63 -19.31 -15.28 -1.71
C ASN A 63 -20.23 -14.93 -0.53
N LYS A 64 -20.76 -15.95 0.14
CA LYS A 64 -21.56 -15.79 1.35
C LYS A 64 -20.65 -15.87 2.57
N ILE A 65 -20.61 -14.80 3.32
CA ILE A 65 -20.04 -14.75 4.68
C ILE A 65 -21.21 -14.56 5.68
N ARG A 66 -20.94 -14.72 6.96
CA ARG A 66 -21.97 -14.53 8.00
C ARG A 66 -22.42 -13.07 8.22
N LEU A 67 -21.98 -12.17 7.35
CA LEU A 67 -22.43 -10.79 7.27
C LEU A 67 -22.98 -10.55 5.86
N PRO A 68 -24.15 -9.94 5.71
CA PRO A 68 -24.68 -9.59 4.40
C PRO A 68 -23.78 -8.55 3.71
N LEU A 69 -23.76 -8.53 2.37
CA LEU A 69 -22.90 -7.59 1.62
C LEU A 69 -23.34 -6.13 1.82
N ASN A 70 -24.59 -5.88 2.17
CA ASN A 70 -25.11 -4.54 2.51
C ASN A 70 -24.88 -4.17 3.99
N ALA A 71 -24.26 -5.02 4.81
CA ALA A 71 -24.03 -4.74 6.22
C ALA A 71 -23.39 -3.35 6.42
N SER A 72 -23.94 -2.61 7.36
CA SER A 72 -23.42 -1.32 7.81
C SER A 72 -22.18 -1.50 8.70
N ASP A 73 -21.52 -0.39 9.03
CA ASP A 73 -20.42 -0.44 10.01
C ASP A 73 -20.92 -0.80 11.41
N GLN A 74 -22.18 -0.45 11.75
CA GLN A 74 -22.81 -0.82 13.02
C GLN A 74 -23.05 -2.34 13.09
N ASP A 75 -23.55 -2.97 12.02
CA ASP A 75 -23.74 -4.44 11.98
C ASP A 75 -22.41 -5.17 12.19
N ILE A 76 -21.30 -4.60 11.67
CA ILE A 76 -19.95 -5.16 11.88
C ILE A 76 -19.53 -4.99 13.36
N ILE A 77 -19.86 -3.87 13.99
CA ILE A 77 -19.58 -3.60 15.40
C ILE A 77 -20.34 -4.60 16.27
N ASP A 78 -21.67 -4.69 16.10
CA ASP A 78 -22.54 -5.57 16.87
C ASP A 78 -22.10 -7.04 16.71
N ARG A 79 -21.80 -7.44 15.48
CA ARG A 79 -21.25 -8.79 15.21
C ARG A 79 -19.91 -9.03 15.91
N SER A 80 -19.05 -8.01 15.96
CA SER A 80 -17.74 -8.11 16.61
C SER A 80 -17.86 -8.27 18.13
N GLU A 81 -18.82 -7.59 18.74
CA GLU A 81 -19.12 -7.68 20.17
C GLU A 81 -19.72 -9.04 20.53
N PHE A 82 -20.68 -9.51 19.73
CA PHE A 82 -21.22 -10.84 19.86
C PHE A 82 -20.15 -11.94 19.77
N LEU A 83 -19.25 -11.85 18.80
CA LEU A 83 -18.18 -12.84 18.63
C LEU A 83 -17.17 -12.80 19.78
N ALA A 84 -16.84 -11.64 20.30
CA ALA A 84 -15.97 -11.51 21.46
C ALA A 84 -16.62 -12.10 22.71
N ALA A 85 -17.85 -11.71 23.03
CA ALA A 85 -18.59 -12.22 24.18
C ALA A 85 -18.73 -13.75 24.10
N SER A 86 -19.16 -14.26 22.96
CA SER A 86 -19.32 -15.71 22.77
C SER A 86 -17.96 -16.47 22.67
N SER A 87 -16.83 -15.79 22.46
CA SER A 87 -15.51 -16.40 22.64
C SER A 87 -15.12 -16.49 24.11
N ILE A 88 -15.42 -15.45 24.89
CA ILE A 88 -15.21 -15.44 26.34
C ILE A 88 -16.01 -16.57 27.01
N SER A 89 -17.25 -16.80 26.57
CA SER A 89 -18.09 -17.90 27.13
C SER A 89 -17.47 -19.28 26.97
N LEU A 90 -16.57 -19.49 25.99
CA LEU A 90 -15.88 -20.78 25.84
C LEU A 90 -14.96 -21.10 27.03
N ALA A 91 -14.52 -20.10 27.79
CA ALA A 91 -13.70 -20.32 28.99
C ALA A 91 -14.42 -21.08 30.09
N HIS A 92 -15.76 -21.09 30.10
CA HIS A 92 -16.54 -21.92 31.04
C HIS A 92 -16.47 -23.40 30.72
N MET A 93 -16.14 -23.79 29.47
CA MET A 93 -16.05 -25.19 29.04
C MET A 93 -14.61 -25.68 28.87
N TYR A 94 -13.68 -24.76 28.60
CA TYR A 94 -12.29 -25.08 28.32
C TYR A 94 -11.38 -24.31 29.26
N HIS A 95 -10.87 -24.98 30.29
CA HIS A 95 -10.05 -24.35 31.34
C HIS A 95 -8.56 -24.28 30.96
N GLU A 96 -8.09 -25.26 30.19
CA GLU A 96 -6.69 -25.28 29.73
C GLU A 96 -6.44 -24.29 28.59
N PRO A 97 -5.41 -23.41 28.65
CA PRO A 97 -5.17 -22.38 27.65
C PRO A 97 -5.05 -22.91 26.21
N MET A 98 -4.39 -24.06 26.01
CA MET A 98 -4.23 -24.66 24.69
C MET A 98 -5.58 -25.13 24.11
N THR A 99 -6.42 -25.77 24.90
CA THR A 99 -7.75 -26.25 24.46
C THR A 99 -8.71 -25.10 24.21
N LEU A 100 -8.67 -24.06 25.06
CA LEU A 100 -9.44 -22.83 24.87
C LEU A 100 -9.02 -22.09 23.59
N ARG A 101 -7.72 -21.92 23.36
CA ARG A 101 -7.20 -21.34 22.11
C ARG A 101 -7.69 -22.13 20.89
N ALA A 102 -7.63 -23.46 20.94
CA ALA A 102 -8.11 -24.32 19.85
C ALA A 102 -9.60 -24.15 19.59
N ALA A 103 -10.42 -24.08 20.63
CA ALA A 103 -11.87 -23.85 20.51
C ALA A 103 -12.19 -22.48 19.93
N MET A 104 -11.53 -21.41 20.40
CA MET A 104 -11.67 -20.06 19.86
C MET A 104 -11.17 -19.97 18.41
N SER A 105 -10.10 -20.70 18.06
CA SER A 105 -9.56 -20.75 16.69
C SER A 105 -10.56 -21.41 15.73
N ARG A 106 -11.20 -22.51 16.12
CA ARG A 106 -12.30 -23.14 15.35
C ARG A 106 -13.44 -22.15 15.11
N LYS A 107 -13.79 -21.35 16.12
CA LYS A 107 -14.81 -20.30 15.97
C LYS A 107 -14.39 -19.20 14.99
N ALA A 108 -13.13 -18.78 15.01
CA ALA A 108 -12.60 -17.81 14.03
C ALA A 108 -12.71 -18.36 12.61
N ILE A 109 -12.26 -19.61 12.39
CA ILE A 109 -12.35 -20.30 11.10
C ILE A 109 -13.79 -20.42 10.62
N ALA A 110 -14.73 -20.79 11.50
CA ALA A 110 -16.17 -20.87 11.20
C ALA A 110 -16.78 -19.51 10.79
N ASN A 111 -16.13 -18.40 11.10
CA ASN A 111 -16.47 -17.05 10.62
C ASN A 111 -15.57 -16.56 9.47
N SER A 112 -14.85 -17.46 8.80
CA SER A 112 -13.94 -17.15 7.69
C SER A 112 -12.80 -16.19 8.08
N ILE A 113 -12.39 -16.21 9.34
CA ILE A 113 -11.30 -15.39 9.88
C ILE A 113 -10.16 -16.31 10.32
N ASN A 114 -8.95 -16.00 9.86
CA ASN A 114 -7.76 -16.70 10.32
C ASN A 114 -7.50 -16.38 11.79
N PRO A 115 -7.34 -17.40 12.65
CA PRO A 115 -7.01 -17.18 14.05
C PRO A 115 -5.65 -16.47 14.18
N PRO A 116 -5.38 -15.83 15.33
CA PRO A 116 -4.07 -15.23 15.58
C PRO A 116 -2.98 -16.31 15.61
N ASP A 117 -2.01 -16.19 14.69
CA ASP A 117 -0.89 -17.13 14.56
C ASP A 117 0.38 -16.38 14.11
N ALA A 118 0.93 -15.54 14.97
CA ALA A 118 2.21 -14.88 14.73
C ALA A 118 3.35 -15.67 15.38
N LYS A 119 4.52 -15.66 14.76
CA LYS A 119 5.72 -16.28 15.33
C LYS A 119 5.99 -15.76 16.75
N GLY A 120 6.05 -16.65 17.72
CA GLY A 120 6.29 -16.32 19.14
C GLY A 120 5.03 -15.89 19.90
N MET A 121 3.83 -16.05 19.33
CA MET A 121 2.57 -15.76 20.01
C MET A 121 2.26 -16.84 21.05
N THR A 122 1.99 -16.40 22.28
CA THR A 122 1.54 -17.28 23.38
C THR A 122 0.06 -17.63 23.25
N ASP A 123 -0.39 -18.70 23.90
CA ASP A 123 -1.81 -19.07 23.95
C ASP A 123 -2.64 -17.98 24.61
N SER A 124 -2.18 -17.42 25.73
CA SER A 124 -2.82 -16.29 26.41
C SER A 124 -2.95 -15.06 25.52
N GLY A 125 -1.92 -14.74 24.73
CA GLY A 125 -1.95 -13.63 23.78
C GLY A 125 -2.94 -13.84 22.63
N ALA A 126 -3.09 -15.08 22.14
CA ALA A 126 -4.08 -15.45 21.13
C ALA A 126 -5.49 -15.40 21.69
N ILE A 127 -5.73 -15.94 22.91
CA ILE A 127 -7.00 -15.91 23.64
C ILE A 127 -7.41 -14.45 23.88
N ALA A 128 -6.52 -13.62 24.41
CA ALA A 128 -6.80 -12.20 24.69
C ALA A 128 -7.24 -11.43 23.43
N ARG A 129 -6.68 -11.74 22.25
CA ARG A 129 -7.14 -11.17 20.97
C ARG A 129 -8.55 -11.63 20.61
N MET A 130 -8.80 -12.93 20.65
CA MET A 130 -10.11 -13.49 20.30
C MET A 130 -11.21 -13.18 21.32
N SER A 131 -10.84 -12.69 22.51
CA SER A 131 -11.74 -12.13 23.50
C SER A 131 -12.02 -10.62 23.32
N ASP A 132 -11.28 -9.94 22.41
CA ASP A 132 -11.39 -8.49 22.19
C ASP A 132 -12.26 -8.17 20.98
N SER A 133 -13.39 -7.49 21.19
CA SER A 133 -14.29 -7.02 20.11
C SER A 133 -13.57 -6.15 19.08
N LYS A 134 -12.57 -5.36 19.49
CA LYS A 134 -11.77 -4.52 18.55
C LYS A 134 -10.92 -5.36 17.59
N TRP A 135 -10.43 -6.52 18.03
CA TRP A 135 -9.74 -7.46 17.16
C TRP A 135 -10.72 -8.06 16.14
N TRP A 136 -11.88 -8.57 16.58
CA TRP A 136 -12.91 -9.10 15.70
C TRP A 136 -13.39 -8.09 14.68
N ARG A 137 -13.69 -6.86 15.11
CA ARG A 137 -14.12 -5.76 14.24
C ARG A 137 -13.11 -5.48 13.12
N ARG A 138 -11.82 -5.48 13.44
CA ARG A 138 -10.76 -5.28 12.43
C ARG A 138 -10.72 -6.42 11.42
N GLN A 139 -10.86 -7.66 11.85
CA GLN A 139 -10.89 -8.82 10.97
C GLN A 139 -12.15 -8.84 10.10
N LEU A 140 -13.31 -8.60 10.70
CA LEU A 140 -14.59 -8.54 10.00
C LEU A 140 -14.63 -7.42 8.94
N ARG A 141 -14.13 -6.22 9.24
CA ARG A 141 -14.03 -5.13 8.28
C ARG A 141 -13.17 -5.51 7.06
N LYS A 142 -12.02 -6.15 7.30
CA LYS A 142 -11.15 -6.63 6.21
C LYS A 142 -11.82 -7.72 5.37
N LEU A 143 -12.44 -8.68 6.03
CA LEU A 143 -13.15 -9.78 5.36
C LEU A 143 -14.30 -9.21 4.53
N HIS A 144 -15.16 -8.40 5.13
CA HIS A 144 -16.34 -7.81 4.49
C HIS A 144 -15.94 -6.97 3.28
N ALA A 145 -14.96 -6.05 3.41
CA ALA A 145 -14.50 -5.22 2.30
C ALA A 145 -13.99 -6.06 1.12
N LYS A 146 -13.19 -7.11 1.39
CA LYS A 146 -12.71 -8.03 0.34
C LYS A 146 -13.85 -8.82 -0.30
N THR A 147 -14.84 -9.24 0.48
CA THR A 147 -15.99 -10.01 -0.03
C THR A 147 -16.88 -9.13 -0.89
N VAL A 148 -17.17 -7.90 -0.48
CA VAL A 148 -17.91 -6.91 -1.27
C VAL A 148 -17.19 -6.69 -2.61
N GLU A 149 -15.90 -6.38 -2.59
CA GLU A 149 -15.16 -6.10 -3.82
C GLU A 149 -15.03 -7.32 -4.74
N SER A 150 -14.77 -8.52 -4.17
CA SER A 150 -14.78 -9.76 -4.95
C SER A 150 -16.13 -10.01 -5.62
N SER A 151 -17.23 -9.72 -4.93
CA SER A 151 -18.58 -9.85 -5.46
C SER A 151 -18.83 -8.84 -6.59
N ALA A 152 -18.36 -7.59 -6.44
CA ALA A 152 -18.46 -6.57 -7.49
C ALA A 152 -17.69 -6.98 -8.76
N ILE A 153 -16.50 -7.54 -8.61
CA ILE A 153 -15.70 -8.06 -9.74
C ILE A 153 -16.46 -9.19 -10.44
N LYS A 154 -17.02 -10.14 -9.70
CA LYS A 154 -17.81 -11.25 -10.25
C LYS A 154 -19.06 -10.78 -11.00
N LEU A 155 -19.75 -9.78 -10.46
CA LEU A 155 -20.94 -9.17 -11.07
C LEU A 155 -20.63 -8.27 -12.29
N GLY A 156 -19.34 -8.11 -12.63
CA GLY A 156 -18.95 -7.25 -13.74
C GLY A 156 -19.15 -5.76 -13.48
N TYR A 157 -19.10 -5.35 -12.23
CA TYR A 157 -19.17 -3.93 -11.88
C TYR A 157 -17.80 -3.26 -11.95
N VAL A 158 -16.71 -4.01 -11.80
CA VAL A 158 -15.35 -3.49 -11.90
C VAL A 158 -14.75 -3.84 -13.25
N ASN A 159 -14.74 -2.88 -14.17
CA ASN A 159 -14.17 -3.01 -15.51
C ASN A 159 -14.05 -1.64 -16.21
N LYS A 160 -13.52 -1.60 -17.43
CA LYS A 160 -13.26 -0.37 -18.20
C LYS A 160 -14.50 0.49 -18.48
N THR A 161 -15.68 -0.11 -18.64
CA THR A 161 -16.93 0.60 -19.05
C THR A 161 -17.85 0.95 -17.89
N ARG A 162 -17.48 0.56 -16.67
CA ARG A 162 -18.28 0.83 -15.44
C ARG A 162 -17.39 1.47 -14.38
N ASP A 163 -17.19 0.77 -13.26
CA ASP A 163 -16.35 1.23 -12.16
C ASP A 163 -14.89 0.77 -12.40
N ILE A 164 -14.01 1.68 -12.79
CA ILE A 164 -12.61 1.34 -12.99
C ILE A 164 -11.91 1.13 -11.63
N TYR A 165 -11.01 0.14 -11.56
CA TYR A 165 -10.09 -0.15 -10.45
C TYR A 165 -10.75 -0.69 -9.18
N ALA A 166 -11.87 -0.10 -8.73
CA ALA A 166 -12.62 -0.51 -7.56
C ALA A 166 -14.10 -0.14 -7.72
N SER A 167 -14.99 -0.94 -7.12
CA SER A 167 -16.42 -0.74 -7.20
C SER A 167 -16.88 0.56 -6.54
N GLY A 168 -17.92 1.19 -7.08
CA GLY A 168 -18.53 2.37 -6.49
C GLY A 168 -19.00 2.15 -5.05
N GLU A 169 -19.45 0.93 -4.70
CA GLU A 169 -19.80 0.56 -3.33
C GLU A 169 -18.60 0.62 -2.39
N SER A 170 -17.46 0.04 -2.79
CA SER A 170 -16.22 0.09 -1.98
C SER A 170 -15.69 1.51 -1.85
N VAL A 171 -15.78 2.33 -2.90
CA VAL A 171 -15.42 3.76 -2.87
C VAL A 171 -16.30 4.52 -1.89
N HIS A 172 -17.62 4.33 -1.95
CA HIS A 172 -18.56 4.97 -1.02
C HIS A 172 -18.22 4.63 0.44
N ARG A 173 -18.01 3.34 0.75
CA ARG A 173 -17.60 2.88 2.08
C ARG A 173 -16.27 3.48 2.53
N ARG A 174 -15.33 3.65 1.60
CA ARG A 174 -14.03 4.28 1.89
C ARG A 174 -14.19 5.74 2.24
N ILE A 175 -15.01 6.50 1.51
CA ILE A 175 -15.32 7.90 1.82
C ILE A 175 -15.90 8.03 3.24
N GLN A 176 -16.88 7.20 3.58
CA GLN A 176 -17.48 7.19 4.92
C GLN A 176 -16.46 6.84 6.01
N GLN A 177 -15.57 5.88 5.74
CA GLN A 177 -14.51 5.52 6.68
C GLN A 177 -13.50 6.66 6.85
N ASN A 178 -13.08 7.33 5.77
CA ASN A 178 -12.17 8.46 5.83
C ASN A 178 -12.78 9.62 6.61
N LYS A 179 -14.07 9.91 6.41
CA LYS A 179 -14.79 10.94 7.18
C LYS A 179 -14.84 10.62 8.68
N ARG A 180 -15.18 9.37 9.04
CA ARG A 180 -15.15 8.94 10.46
C ARG A 180 -13.75 9.04 11.05
N ASN A 181 -12.71 8.64 10.31
CA ASN A 181 -11.34 8.73 10.78
C ASN A 181 -10.91 10.19 11.00
N ALA A 182 -11.25 11.11 10.08
CA ALA A 182 -10.96 12.53 10.23
C ALA A 182 -11.60 13.10 11.51
N ASN A 183 -12.89 12.87 11.73
CA ASN A 183 -13.59 13.32 12.93
C ASN A 183 -12.92 12.80 14.22
N ILE A 184 -12.47 11.54 14.24
CA ILE A 184 -11.79 10.96 15.41
C ILE A 184 -10.42 11.61 15.61
N LEU A 185 -9.65 11.87 14.55
CA LEU A 185 -8.34 12.51 14.63
C LEU A 185 -8.46 13.96 15.16
N GLU A 186 -9.49 14.69 14.74
CA GLU A 186 -9.79 16.05 15.22
C GLU A 186 -10.25 16.06 16.69
N ALA A 187 -11.09 15.09 17.08
CA ALA A 187 -11.61 14.99 18.44
C ALA A 187 -10.61 14.41 19.47
N THR A 188 -9.48 13.90 19.02
CA THR A 188 -8.48 13.26 19.89
C THR A 188 -7.26 14.16 20.06
N THR A 189 -6.92 14.49 21.32
CA THR A 189 -5.76 15.31 21.66
C THR A 189 -4.63 14.46 22.22
N ALA A 190 -3.40 14.86 21.90
CA ALA A 190 -2.17 14.30 22.43
C ALA A 190 -1.41 15.41 23.17
N THR A 191 -0.98 15.14 24.41
CA THR A 191 -0.17 16.04 25.22
C THR A 191 1.17 15.39 25.49
N ASN A 192 2.27 16.10 25.27
CA ASN A 192 3.61 15.61 25.57
C ASN A 192 4.08 16.01 26.97
N GLU A 193 5.28 15.56 27.35
CA GLU A 193 5.94 15.87 28.64
C GLU A 193 6.27 17.36 28.81
N LEU A 194 6.25 18.15 27.75
CA LEU A 194 6.43 19.60 27.76
C LEU A 194 5.10 20.35 27.85
N ASN A 195 3.99 19.65 28.15
CA ASN A 195 2.63 20.18 28.15
C ASN A 195 2.16 20.80 26.84
N GLN A 196 2.83 20.49 25.73
CA GLN A 196 2.36 20.88 24.40
C GLN A 196 1.20 19.97 24.00
N GLN A 197 0.11 20.58 23.56
CA GLN A 197 -1.11 19.87 23.19
C GLN A 197 -1.42 20.06 21.71
N PHE A 198 -1.70 18.94 21.03
CA PHE A 198 -2.06 18.91 19.60
C PHE A 198 -3.19 17.92 19.39
N THR A 199 -4.02 18.14 18.37
CA THR A 199 -4.92 17.13 17.88
C THR A 199 -4.14 16.05 17.12
N LEU A 200 -4.67 14.84 17.04
CA LEU A 200 -4.06 13.82 16.19
C LEU A 200 -4.14 14.20 14.70
N ALA A 201 -5.09 15.06 14.29
CA ALA A 201 -5.18 15.60 12.96
C ALA A 201 -3.98 16.50 12.62
N GLU A 202 -3.61 17.43 13.50
CA GLU A 202 -2.43 18.29 13.36
C GLU A 202 -1.14 17.45 13.28
N LEU A 203 -0.98 16.44 14.14
CA LEU A 203 0.18 15.54 14.09
C LEU A 203 0.23 14.71 12.80
N ALA A 204 -0.92 14.26 12.31
CA ALA A 204 -1.00 13.55 11.05
C ALA A 204 -0.65 14.44 9.85
N ALA A 205 -1.07 15.72 9.88
CA ALA A 205 -0.80 16.69 8.81
C ALA A 205 0.70 16.95 8.61
N THR A 206 1.51 16.86 9.67
CA THR A 206 2.98 17.02 9.61
C THR A 206 3.75 15.73 9.33
N SER A 207 3.08 14.62 9.11
CA SER A 207 3.67 13.30 8.89
C SER A 207 3.47 12.81 7.45
N THR A 208 4.10 11.67 7.10
CA THR A 208 3.86 10.99 5.81
C THR A 208 2.44 10.41 5.66
N ALA A 209 1.54 10.59 6.63
CA ALA A 209 0.11 10.39 6.46
C ALA A 209 -0.49 11.49 5.56
N ASN A 210 0.07 12.68 5.57
CA ASN A 210 -0.24 13.74 4.62
C ASN A 210 0.23 13.33 3.21
N LYS A 211 -0.68 13.38 2.25
CA LYS A 211 -0.44 12.94 0.87
C LYS A 211 0.62 13.80 0.17
N ALA A 212 0.61 15.12 0.40
CA ALA A 212 1.60 16.04 -0.18
C ALA A 212 3.01 15.74 0.34
N ILE A 213 3.19 15.60 1.66
CA ILE A 213 4.48 15.23 2.25
C ILE A 213 4.97 13.88 1.73
N ARG A 214 4.07 12.92 1.61
CA ARG A 214 4.39 11.59 1.08
C ARG A 214 4.82 11.65 -0.38
N ARG A 215 4.14 12.45 -1.22
CA ARG A 215 4.50 12.68 -2.62
C ARG A 215 5.87 13.32 -2.72
N THR A 216 6.11 14.42 -2.00
CA THR A 216 7.40 15.12 -2.00
C THR A 216 8.55 14.21 -1.57
N GLU A 217 8.39 13.41 -0.50
CA GLU A 217 9.41 12.46 -0.06
C GLU A 217 9.73 11.41 -1.15
N LEU A 218 8.71 10.92 -1.87
CA LEU A 218 8.91 9.97 -2.97
C LEU A 218 9.66 10.62 -4.14
N MET A 219 9.26 11.83 -4.54
CA MET A 219 9.91 12.57 -5.63
C MET A 219 11.37 12.90 -5.31
N THR A 220 11.65 13.40 -4.09
CA THR A 220 13.03 13.63 -3.62
C THR A 220 13.92 12.39 -3.75
N ARG A 221 13.39 11.22 -3.39
CA ARG A 221 14.15 9.96 -3.49
C ARG A 221 14.37 9.52 -4.92
N ILE A 222 13.40 9.74 -5.80
CA ILE A 222 13.50 9.39 -7.22
C ILE A 222 14.51 10.29 -7.92
N SER A 223 14.39 11.60 -7.73
CA SER A 223 15.34 12.57 -8.31
C SER A 223 16.76 12.32 -7.82
N GLY A 224 16.95 12.01 -6.53
CA GLY A 224 18.29 11.67 -6.02
C GLY A 224 18.86 10.39 -6.63
N PHE A 225 18.05 9.37 -6.90
CA PHE A 225 18.51 8.19 -7.64
C PHE A 225 18.83 8.48 -9.10
N GLU A 226 18.11 9.40 -9.75
CA GLU A 226 18.41 9.82 -11.11
C GLU A 226 19.75 10.57 -11.19
N ILE A 227 20.05 11.46 -10.22
CA ILE A 227 21.35 12.14 -10.10
C ILE A 227 22.47 11.12 -9.93
N ILE A 228 22.32 10.17 -8.98
CA ILE A 228 23.30 9.10 -8.78
C ILE A 228 23.54 8.30 -10.07
N ALA A 229 22.47 8.01 -10.82
CA ALA A 229 22.61 7.28 -12.08
C ALA A 229 23.42 8.07 -13.11
N LYS A 230 23.14 9.36 -13.26
CA LYS A 230 23.86 10.25 -14.15
C LYS A 230 25.35 10.31 -13.78
N ASP A 231 25.66 10.54 -12.50
CA ASP A 231 27.03 10.69 -12.02
C ASP A 231 27.82 9.36 -12.09
N SER A 232 27.14 8.23 -12.01
CA SER A 232 27.74 6.88 -12.09
C SER A 232 27.77 6.30 -13.49
N GLY A 233 27.25 7.00 -14.52
CA GLY A 233 27.14 6.47 -15.88
C GLY A 233 26.15 5.31 -16.01
N HIS A 234 25.20 5.17 -15.08
CA HIS A 234 24.16 4.15 -15.15
C HIS A 234 23.02 4.57 -16.10
N VAL A 235 22.38 3.59 -16.71
CA VAL A 235 21.22 3.80 -17.57
C VAL A 235 19.91 3.57 -16.80
N GLY A 236 18.87 4.31 -17.20
CA GLY A 236 17.53 4.15 -16.69
C GLY A 236 16.69 3.22 -17.58
N SER A 237 15.90 2.35 -16.97
CA SER A 237 14.93 1.50 -17.67
C SER A 237 13.56 1.64 -17.02
N PHE A 238 12.55 1.84 -17.83
CA PHE A 238 11.15 1.73 -17.41
C PHE A 238 10.62 0.36 -17.81
N MET A 239 10.06 -0.35 -16.86
CA MET A 239 9.59 -1.71 -17.07
C MET A 239 8.20 -1.90 -16.49
N THR A 240 7.34 -2.61 -17.22
CA THR A 240 6.03 -3.05 -16.72
C THR A 240 5.97 -4.58 -16.70
N ILE A 241 5.46 -5.14 -15.62
CA ILE A 241 5.15 -6.59 -15.53
C ILE A 241 3.67 -6.74 -15.24
N THR A 242 2.96 -7.49 -16.10
CA THR A 242 1.53 -7.77 -15.98
C THR A 242 1.28 -9.20 -15.50
N CYS A 243 0.08 -9.45 -14.98
CA CYS A 243 -0.38 -10.79 -14.63
C CYS A 243 -0.79 -11.61 -15.86
N PRO A 244 -0.79 -12.96 -15.79
CA PRO A 244 -1.37 -13.83 -16.81
C PRO A 244 -2.88 -13.54 -17.00
N SER A 245 -3.38 -13.76 -18.22
CA SER A 245 -4.78 -13.52 -18.56
C SER A 245 -5.76 -14.31 -17.68
N ARG A 246 -5.39 -15.52 -17.22
CA ARG A 246 -6.21 -16.31 -16.30
C ARG A 246 -6.54 -15.60 -14.97
N MET A 247 -5.79 -14.55 -14.60
CA MET A 247 -6.03 -13.75 -13.38
C MET A 247 -6.96 -12.55 -13.63
N HIS A 248 -7.35 -12.30 -14.89
CA HIS A 248 -8.24 -11.20 -15.27
C HIS A 248 -9.66 -11.72 -15.46
N ARG A 249 -10.62 -11.19 -14.68
CA ARG A 249 -12.04 -11.54 -14.81
C ARG A 249 -12.63 -10.99 -16.11
N TRP A 250 -12.22 -9.79 -16.50
CA TRP A 250 -12.76 -9.07 -17.64
C TRP A 250 -11.64 -8.70 -18.62
N LYS A 251 -11.93 -8.78 -19.90
CA LYS A 251 -11.03 -8.34 -20.97
C LYS A 251 -11.73 -7.39 -21.92
N THR A 252 -10.99 -6.43 -22.44
CA THR A 252 -11.44 -5.56 -23.50
C THR A 252 -11.02 -6.16 -24.84
N VAL A 253 -11.95 -6.27 -25.78
CA VAL A 253 -11.70 -6.71 -27.17
C VAL A 253 -11.67 -5.52 -28.11
N ASN A 254 -11.30 -5.77 -29.38
CA ASN A 254 -11.31 -4.79 -30.46
C ASN A 254 -12.62 -4.03 -30.42
N ASN A 255 -12.90 -2.88 -30.58
CA ASN A 255 -14.12 -2.06 -30.42
C ASN A 255 -14.38 -1.56 -28.99
N GLY A 256 -13.47 -1.74 -28.03
CA GLY A 256 -13.67 -1.29 -26.64
C GLY A 256 -14.70 -2.07 -25.82
N LYS A 257 -15.31 -3.12 -26.39
CA LYS A 257 -16.29 -3.97 -25.72
C LYS A 257 -15.63 -4.78 -24.60
N VAL A 258 -16.20 -4.73 -23.41
CA VAL A 258 -15.78 -5.55 -22.28
C VAL A 258 -16.52 -6.89 -22.31
N ILE A 259 -15.79 -7.98 -22.27
CA ILE A 259 -16.33 -9.34 -22.21
C ILE A 259 -15.73 -10.13 -21.07
N GLU A 260 -16.48 -11.14 -20.62
CA GLU A 260 -16.00 -12.08 -19.62
C GLU A 260 -14.83 -12.90 -20.16
N ASN A 261 -13.80 -13.06 -19.34
CA ASN A 261 -12.68 -13.92 -19.67
C ASN A 261 -12.95 -15.36 -19.22
N LYS A 262 -13.29 -16.23 -20.16
CA LYS A 262 -13.56 -17.65 -19.90
C LYS A 262 -12.37 -18.42 -19.28
N LYS A 263 -11.15 -17.86 -19.36
CA LYS A 263 -9.94 -18.43 -18.75
C LYS A 263 -9.73 -17.99 -17.29
N TYR A 264 -10.60 -17.13 -16.75
CA TYR A 264 -10.46 -16.64 -15.40
C TYR A 264 -10.57 -17.76 -14.37
N ASP A 265 -9.56 -17.87 -13.50
CA ASP A 265 -9.41 -18.95 -12.52
C ASP A 265 -9.91 -18.60 -11.11
N GLY A 266 -10.53 -17.44 -10.93
CA GLY A 266 -11.00 -16.96 -9.63
C GLY A 266 -9.97 -16.18 -8.83
N THR A 267 -8.77 -15.92 -9.36
CA THR A 267 -7.71 -15.16 -8.69
C THR A 267 -8.19 -13.74 -8.35
N ASN A 268 -8.16 -13.37 -7.08
CA ASN A 268 -8.47 -11.99 -6.65
C ASN A 268 -7.20 -11.09 -6.70
N PRO A 269 -7.36 -9.76 -6.64
CA PRO A 269 -6.23 -8.84 -6.74
C PRO A 269 -5.13 -9.04 -5.67
N ALA A 270 -5.47 -9.50 -4.46
CA ALA A 270 -4.45 -9.79 -3.44
C ALA A 270 -3.61 -11.04 -3.80
N GLN A 271 -4.22 -12.05 -4.39
CA GLN A 271 -3.53 -13.26 -4.88
C GLN A 271 -2.66 -12.93 -6.09
N ALA A 272 -3.18 -12.13 -7.03
CA ALA A 272 -2.42 -11.65 -8.18
C ALA A 272 -1.21 -10.78 -7.74
N GLN A 273 -1.37 -9.94 -6.73
CA GLN A 273 -0.27 -9.21 -6.09
C GLN A 273 0.78 -10.15 -5.47
N ALA A 274 0.37 -11.22 -4.83
CA ALA A 274 1.28 -12.23 -4.28
C ALA A 274 2.07 -12.93 -5.40
N TYR A 275 1.42 -13.25 -6.50
CA TYR A 275 2.06 -13.80 -7.69
C TYR A 275 3.16 -12.87 -8.24
N LEU A 276 2.86 -11.57 -8.44
CA LEU A 276 3.85 -10.59 -8.90
C LEU A 276 5.01 -10.46 -7.89
N SER A 277 4.72 -10.51 -6.59
CA SER A 277 5.74 -10.46 -5.54
C SER A 277 6.69 -11.66 -5.59
N GLN A 278 6.17 -12.86 -5.82
CA GLN A 278 6.95 -14.08 -5.97
C GLN A 278 7.78 -14.06 -7.25
N THR A 279 7.20 -13.63 -8.36
CA THR A 279 7.89 -13.49 -9.65
C THR A 279 9.07 -12.53 -9.52
N TRP A 280 8.85 -11.36 -8.92
CA TRP A 280 9.91 -10.37 -8.66
C TRP A 280 10.98 -10.88 -7.69
N ALA A 281 10.61 -11.64 -6.67
CA ALA A 281 11.58 -12.26 -5.76
C ALA A 281 12.51 -13.24 -6.50
N ARG A 282 11.97 -14.04 -7.43
CA ARG A 282 12.76 -14.95 -8.28
C ARG A 282 13.69 -14.20 -9.23
N ILE A 283 13.22 -13.12 -9.87
CA ILE A 283 14.03 -12.25 -10.73
C ILE A 283 15.20 -11.68 -9.92
N ARG A 284 14.94 -11.05 -8.78
CA ARG A 284 16.00 -10.48 -7.93
C ARG A 284 17.01 -11.51 -7.46
N ALA A 285 16.54 -12.69 -7.05
CA ALA A 285 17.43 -13.77 -6.62
C ALA A 285 18.33 -14.27 -7.75
N SER A 286 17.80 -14.34 -8.98
CA SER A 286 18.56 -14.72 -10.17
C SER A 286 19.63 -13.70 -10.52
N LEU A 287 19.28 -12.40 -10.54
CA LEU A 287 20.22 -11.31 -10.82
C LEU A 287 21.29 -11.19 -9.71
N ALA A 288 20.92 -11.35 -8.46
CA ALA A 288 21.86 -11.31 -7.34
C ALA A 288 22.93 -12.43 -7.42
N ARG A 289 22.56 -13.65 -7.85
CA ARG A 289 23.53 -14.75 -8.09
C ARG A 289 24.52 -14.41 -9.20
N GLN A 290 24.10 -13.58 -10.16
CA GLN A 290 24.95 -13.10 -11.25
C GLN A 290 25.69 -11.80 -10.89
N LYS A 291 25.63 -11.35 -9.64
CA LYS A 291 26.20 -10.09 -9.15
C LYS A 291 25.71 -8.84 -9.90
N ILE A 292 24.49 -8.92 -10.48
CA ILE A 292 23.83 -7.80 -11.16
C ILE A 292 22.97 -7.08 -10.14
N PHE A 293 23.25 -5.80 -9.95
CA PHE A 293 22.57 -4.93 -9.00
C PHE A 293 21.79 -3.84 -9.73
N MET A 294 20.71 -3.40 -9.11
CA MET A 294 19.87 -2.32 -9.61
C MET A 294 19.24 -1.57 -8.45
N TYR A 295 18.88 -0.31 -8.67
CA TYR A 295 18.18 0.52 -7.71
C TYR A 295 17.11 1.36 -8.41
N GLY A 296 16.15 1.86 -7.64
CA GLY A 296 15.03 2.63 -8.18
C GLY A 296 13.75 2.41 -7.40
N PHE A 297 12.63 2.37 -8.13
CA PHE A 297 11.30 2.26 -7.55
C PHE A 297 10.41 1.27 -8.29
N ARG A 298 9.46 0.72 -7.54
CA ARG A 298 8.35 -0.05 -8.06
C ARG A 298 7.03 0.59 -7.62
N VAL A 299 6.11 0.76 -8.56
CA VAL A 299 4.73 1.19 -8.33
C VAL A 299 3.79 0.04 -8.69
N ALA A 300 2.86 -0.31 -7.80
CA ALA A 300 1.79 -1.26 -8.09
C ALA A 300 0.50 -0.49 -8.39
N GLU A 301 -0.09 -0.74 -9.54
CA GLU A 301 -1.32 -0.12 -10.00
C GLU A 301 -2.40 -1.16 -10.33
N PRO A 302 -3.69 -0.82 -10.22
CA PRO A 302 -4.74 -1.66 -10.75
C PRO A 302 -4.88 -1.48 -12.26
N GLN A 303 -5.16 -2.56 -12.97
CA GLN A 303 -5.80 -2.50 -14.28
C GLN A 303 -7.30 -2.25 -14.11
N HIS A 304 -8.03 -2.04 -15.22
CA HIS A 304 -9.44 -1.66 -15.18
C HIS A 304 -10.33 -2.62 -14.40
N ASP A 305 -9.97 -3.90 -14.36
CA ASP A 305 -10.69 -4.96 -13.66
C ASP A 305 -10.21 -5.17 -12.21
N GLY A 306 -9.30 -4.31 -11.73
CA GLY A 306 -8.70 -4.39 -10.41
C GLY A 306 -7.49 -5.33 -10.31
N THR A 307 -7.10 -6.06 -11.37
CA THR A 307 -5.92 -6.91 -11.37
C THR A 307 -4.66 -6.05 -11.32
N PRO A 308 -3.70 -6.30 -10.40
CA PRO A 308 -2.50 -5.49 -10.30
C PRO A 308 -1.54 -5.71 -11.48
N HIS A 309 -0.86 -4.64 -11.86
CA HIS A 309 0.36 -4.67 -12.64
C HIS A 309 1.41 -3.78 -11.99
N TRP A 310 2.68 -4.02 -12.30
CA TRP A 310 3.77 -3.30 -11.67
C TRP A 310 4.57 -2.51 -12.67
N HIS A 311 4.74 -1.23 -12.40
CA HIS A 311 5.68 -0.36 -13.09
C HIS A 311 6.95 -0.23 -12.28
N PHE A 312 8.08 -0.22 -12.98
CA PHE A 312 9.39 -0.06 -12.38
C PHE A 312 10.14 1.06 -13.08
N LEU A 313 10.79 1.88 -12.29
CA LEU A 313 11.89 2.73 -12.72
C LEU A 313 13.16 2.12 -12.12
N LEU A 314 14.07 1.64 -12.95
CA LEU A 314 15.29 0.95 -12.52
C LEU A 314 16.51 1.61 -13.13
N PHE A 315 17.53 1.82 -12.32
CA PHE A 315 18.86 2.24 -12.73
C PHE A 315 19.86 1.12 -12.54
N HIS A 316 20.74 0.92 -13.51
CA HIS A 316 21.72 -0.17 -13.53
C HIS A 316 22.87 0.16 -14.48
N ASP A 317 23.96 -0.60 -14.39
CA ASP A 317 25.04 -0.54 -15.36
C ASP A 317 24.55 -0.95 -16.76
N GLN A 318 24.91 -0.19 -17.78
CA GLN A 318 24.48 -0.40 -19.17
C GLN A 318 24.82 -1.79 -19.70
N GLN A 319 25.99 -2.34 -19.35
CA GLN A 319 26.40 -3.69 -19.76
C GLN A 319 25.45 -4.80 -19.30
N HIS A 320 24.65 -4.55 -18.27
CA HIS A 320 23.72 -5.53 -17.71
C HIS A 320 22.31 -5.47 -18.29
N THR A 321 21.98 -4.49 -19.15
CA THR A 321 20.62 -4.27 -19.68
C THR A 321 20.02 -5.52 -20.28
N ASN A 322 20.69 -6.15 -21.27
CA ASN A 322 20.19 -7.34 -21.95
C ASN A 322 20.01 -8.53 -20.99
N LYS A 323 20.86 -8.64 -19.97
CA LYS A 323 20.79 -9.72 -18.98
C LYS A 323 19.65 -9.52 -18.00
N ILE A 324 19.39 -8.27 -17.60
CA ILE A 324 18.23 -7.91 -16.79
C ILE A 324 16.95 -8.22 -17.57
N GLU A 325 16.84 -7.73 -18.79
CA GLU A 325 15.67 -7.93 -19.65
C GLU A 325 15.38 -9.42 -19.88
N SER A 326 16.36 -10.20 -20.34
CA SER A 326 16.21 -11.64 -20.56
C SER A 326 15.83 -12.41 -19.29
N THR A 327 16.36 -12.00 -18.14
CA THR A 327 16.00 -12.59 -16.84
C THR A 327 14.55 -12.25 -16.47
N VAL A 328 14.10 -11.02 -16.69
CA VAL A 328 12.71 -10.62 -16.45
C VAL A 328 11.75 -11.42 -17.32
N TRP A 329 12.01 -11.50 -18.62
CA TRP A 329 11.22 -12.28 -19.56
C TRP A 329 11.12 -13.75 -19.18
N LYS A 330 12.24 -14.37 -18.82
CA LYS A 330 12.30 -15.78 -18.37
C LYS A 330 11.34 -16.07 -17.23
N TYR A 331 11.28 -15.21 -16.22
CA TYR A 331 10.45 -15.45 -15.04
C TYR A 331 9.01 -14.96 -15.21
N ALA A 332 8.77 -13.90 -15.97
CA ALA A 332 7.43 -13.40 -16.25
C ALA A 332 6.64 -14.35 -17.17
N LEU A 333 7.32 -15.01 -18.12
CA LEU A 333 6.71 -16.00 -19.02
C LEU A 333 6.67 -17.43 -18.43
N LYS A 334 7.19 -17.65 -17.23
CA LYS A 334 7.17 -19.00 -16.64
C LYS A 334 5.76 -19.56 -16.43
N ASP A 335 4.80 -18.68 -16.17
CA ASP A 335 3.39 -19.00 -16.06
C ASP A 335 2.71 -18.68 -17.40
N SER A 336 2.01 -19.66 -17.95
CA SER A 336 1.26 -19.52 -19.21
C SER A 336 2.10 -18.95 -20.38
N PRO A 337 3.26 -19.55 -20.73
CA PRO A 337 4.16 -19.03 -21.76
C PRO A 337 3.52 -19.01 -23.16
N ASN A 338 2.65 -19.96 -23.45
CA ASN A 338 1.98 -20.15 -24.75
C ASN A 338 0.63 -19.42 -24.84
N GLU A 339 0.31 -18.55 -23.87
CA GLU A 339 -0.89 -17.74 -23.91
C GLU A 339 -0.81 -16.73 -25.06
N ALA A 340 -1.89 -16.61 -25.84
CA ALA A 340 -1.95 -15.64 -26.93
C ALA A 340 -1.73 -14.21 -26.39
N GLY A 341 -0.76 -13.51 -26.96
CA GLY A 341 -0.35 -12.17 -26.52
C GLY A 341 0.61 -12.13 -25.32
N ALA A 342 1.02 -13.29 -24.75
CA ALA A 342 1.95 -13.29 -23.61
C ALA A 342 3.26 -12.56 -23.93
N HIS A 343 3.86 -12.83 -25.09
CA HIS A 343 5.08 -12.18 -25.54
C HIS A 343 4.90 -10.69 -25.86
N ALA A 344 3.70 -10.23 -26.22
CA ALA A 344 3.46 -8.83 -26.51
C ALA A 344 3.13 -7.99 -25.27
N HIS A 345 2.51 -8.60 -24.24
CA HIS A 345 1.88 -7.84 -23.16
C HIS A 345 2.31 -8.22 -21.73
N ARG A 346 3.07 -9.32 -21.55
CA ARG A 346 3.49 -9.76 -20.22
C ARG A 346 4.56 -8.87 -19.61
N VAL A 347 5.48 -8.39 -20.42
CA VAL A 347 6.53 -7.45 -20.05
C VAL A 347 6.60 -6.36 -21.10
N ASP A 348 6.68 -5.11 -20.66
CA ASP A 348 7.08 -3.99 -21.49
C ASP A 348 8.38 -3.44 -20.89
N PHE A 349 9.44 -3.32 -21.68
CA PHE A 349 10.75 -2.85 -21.25
C PHE A 349 11.23 -1.75 -22.18
N LYS A 350 11.41 -0.55 -21.62
CA LYS A 350 11.82 0.67 -22.36
C LYS A 350 13.05 1.29 -21.73
N ALA A 351 14.07 1.56 -22.54
CA ALA A 351 15.18 2.39 -22.12
C ALA A 351 14.68 3.84 -21.94
N ILE A 352 15.13 4.49 -20.88
CA ILE A 352 14.87 5.91 -20.66
C ILE A 352 15.87 6.71 -21.46
N ASP A 353 15.36 7.55 -22.35
CA ASP A 353 16.17 8.48 -23.14
C ASP A 353 16.22 9.84 -22.42
N PRO A 354 17.38 10.24 -21.88
CA PRO A 354 17.53 11.52 -21.19
C PRO A 354 17.21 12.74 -22.07
N ALA A 355 17.33 12.61 -23.40
CA ALA A 355 16.99 13.69 -24.32
C ALA A 355 15.49 13.96 -24.43
N LYS A 356 14.65 12.95 -24.12
CA LYS A 356 13.19 13.05 -24.15
C LYS A 356 12.57 13.49 -22.82
N GLY A 357 13.34 13.48 -21.73
CA GLY A 357 12.85 13.91 -20.42
C GLY A 357 13.55 13.23 -19.25
N THR A 358 13.20 13.65 -18.04
CA THR A 358 13.76 13.08 -16.80
C THR A 358 13.06 11.80 -16.41
N ALA A 359 13.78 10.85 -15.84
CA ALA A 359 13.21 9.62 -15.29
C ALA A 359 12.23 9.94 -14.16
N ALA A 360 12.51 10.98 -13.35
CA ALA A 360 11.61 11.48 -12.32
C ALA A 360 10.30 12.03 -12.92
N GLY A 361 10.35 12.77 -14.01
CA GLY A 361 9.18 13.27 -14.74
C GLY A 361 8.29 12.13 -15.26
N TYR A 362 8.91 11.09 -15.79
CA TYR A 362 8.19 9.93 -16.30
C TYR A 362 7.38 9.20 -15.20
N ILE A 363 7.97 8.96 -14.04
CA ILE A 363 7.30 8.27 -12.94
C ILE A 363 6.37 9.18 -12.12
N ALA A 364 6.54 10.50 -12.19
CA ALA A 364 5.74 11.48 -11.45
C ALA A 364 4.24 11.32 -11.73
N LYS A 365 3.87 11.04 -12.99
CA LYS A 365 2.49 10.76 -13.39
C LYS A 365 1.86 9.59 -12.60
N TYR A 366 2.61 8.49 -12.44
CA TYR A 366 2.17 7.33 -11.68
C TYR A 366 2.04 7.65 -10.19
N ILE A 367 2.94 8.49 -9.66
CA ILE A 367 2.90 8.91 -8.26
C ILE A 367 1.68 9.78 -8.00
N ALA A 368 1.43 10.80 -8.83
CA ALA A 368 0.30 11.70 -8.69
C ALA A 368 -1.03 10.94 -8.80
N LYS A 369 -1.20 10.10 -9.82
CA LYS A 369 -2.38 9.24 -9.99
C LYS A 369 -2.67 8.36 -8.76
N ASN A 370 -1.63 7.83 -8.12
CA ASN A 370 -1.76 6.88 -7.02
C ASN A 370 -1.83 7.52 -5.64
N ILE A 371 -1.55 8.83 -5.50
CA ILE A 371 -1.54 9.50 -4.18
C ILE A 371 -2.72 10.46 -4.04
N ASP A 372 -2.80 11.49 -4.89
CA ASP A 372 -3.74 12.60 -4.69
C ASP A 372 -4.37 13.15 -5.99
N GLY A 373 -3.89 12.75 -7.14
CA GLY A 373 -4.36 13.24 -8.44
C GLY A 373 -4.00 14.70 -8.74
N LEU A 374 -3.20 15.36 -7.89
CA LEU A 374 -2.80 16.75 -8.10
C LEU A 374 -1.88 16.88 -9.31
N HIS A 375 -2.05 17.97 -10.09
CA HIS A 375 -1.33 18.29 -11.32
C HIS A 375 -1.54 17.31 -12.50
N VAL A 376 -2.49 16.37 -12.37
CA VAL A 376 -2.94 15.53 -13.46
C VAL A 376 -4.42 15.84 -13.67
N GLY A 377 -4.77 16.67 -14.67
CA GLY A 377 -6.15 17.13 -14.89
C GLY A 377 -7.12 15.97 -15.12
N SER A 378 -6.73 15.02 -15.97
CA SER A 378 -7.48 13.79 -16.24
C SER A 378 -6.53 12.59 -16.25
N ASP A 379 -7.08 11.40 -15.97
CA ASP A 379 -6.34 10.14 -16.16
C ASP A 379 -6.20 9.81 -17.66
N LEU A 380 -5.54 8.68 -17.98
CA LEU A 380 -5.37 8.19 -19.37
C LEU A 380 -6.69 7.91 -20.10
N TYR A 381 -7.81 7.96 -19.39
CA TYR A 381 -9.16 7.62 -19.89
C TYR A 381 -10.11 8.81 -19.82
N GLY A 382 -9.61 10.02 -19.52
CA GLY A 382 -10.42 11.25 -19.42
C GLY A 382 -11.18 11.43 -18.11
N ASN A 383 -10.98 10.55 -17.10
CA ASN A 383 -11.65 10.72 -15.81
C ASN A 383 -10.91 11.74 -14.94
N PRO A 384 -11.62 12.49 -14.06
CA PRO A 384 -10.99 13.42 -13.13
C PRO A 384 -9.95 12.71 -12.25
N ALA A 385 -8.74 13.20 -12.22
CA ALA A 385 -7.61 12.53 -11.55
C ALA A 385 -7.83 12.35 -10.03
N MET A 386 -8.57 13.24 -9.39
CA MET A 386 -8.92 13.11 -7.96
C MET A 386 -9.83 11.90 -7.70
N GLU A 387 -10.84 11.65 -8.56
CA GLU A 387 -11.72 10.49 -8.45
C GLU A 387 -10.91 9.20 -8.69
N THR A 388 -10.09 9.20 -9.70
CA THR A 388 -9.18 8.08 -10.03
C THR A 388 -8.27 7.75 -8.86
N SER A 389 -7.66 8.74 -8.19
CA SER A 389 -6.77 8.50 -7.05
C SER A 389 -7.51 7.89 -5.85
N LEU A 390 -8.76 8.30 -5.61
CA LEU A 390 -9.60 7.72 -4.55
C LEU A 390 -9.96 6.26 -4.85
N ARG A 391 -10.27 5.92 -6.11
CA ARG A 391 -10.52 4.54 -6.54
C ARG A 391 -9.28 3.66 -6.37
N VAL A 392 -8.10 4.17 -6.74
CA VAL A 392 -6.81 3.47 -6.56
C VAL A 392 -6.46 3.32 -5.07
N GLU A 393 -6.70 4.34 -4.25
CA GLU A 393 -6.55 4.24 -2.79
C GLU A 393 -7.47 3.18 -2.19
N THR A 394 -8.74 3.15 -2.64
CA THR A 394 -9.73 2.16 -2.22
C THR A 394 -9.28 0.75 -2.57
N TRP A 395 -8.85 0.54 -3.82
CA TRP A 395 -8.30 -0.73 -4.28
C TRP A 395 -7.11 -1.18 -3.43
N ALA A 396 -6.11 -0.33 -3.26
CA ALA A 396 -4.91 -0.66 -2.51
C ALA A 396 -5.21 -1.01 -1.05
N THR A 397 -6.14 -0.28 -0.42
CA THR A 397 -6.54 -0.50 0.98
C THR A 397 -7.36 -1.78 1.14
N THR A 398 -8.32 -2.03 0.24
CA THR A 398 -9.19 -3.23 0.27
C THR A 398 -8.36 -4.50 0.15
N TRP A 399 -7.42 -4.53 -0.78
CA TRP A 399 -6.58 -5.70 -1.04
C TRP A 399 -5.31 -5.78 -0.19
N GLY A 400 -4.97 -4.71 0.56
CA GLY A 400 -3.75 -4.64 1.37
C GLY A 400 -2.49 -4.56 0.52
N ILE A 401 -2.55 -3.84 -0.60
CA ILE A 401 -1.45 -3.73 -1.57
C ILE A 401 -0.55 -2.55 -1.24
N ARG A 402 0.74 -2.82 -1.10
CA ARG A 402 1.76 -1.77 -0.98
C ARG A 402 2.05 -1.20 -2.37
N GLN A 403 1.59 0.03 -2.63
CA GLN A 403 1.71 0.67 -3.93
C GLN A 403 3.15 1.02 -4.29
N PHE A 404 3.92 1.62 -3.37
CA PHE A 404 5.27 2.12 -3.64
C PHE A 404 6.33 1.31 -2.88
N GLN A 405 7.41 0.97 -3.57
CA GLN A 405 8.54 0.30 -2.95
C GLN A 405 9.86 0.74 -3.57
N GLN A 406 10.78 1.23 -2.74
CA GLN A 406 12.16 1.47 -3.11
C GLN A 406 12.88 0.14 -3.33
N ILE A 407 13.76 0.10 -4.32
CA ILE A 407 14.65 -1.00 -4.67
C ILE A 407 16.08 -0.47 -4.55
N GLY A 408 16.95 -1.20 -3.86
CA GLY A 408 18.33 -0.75 -3.62
C GLY A 408 18.43 0.48 -2.72
N GLY A 409 19.63 1.00 -2.58
CA GLY A 409 19.95 2.14 -1.73
C GLY A 409 19.76 1.90 -0.23
N ALA A 410 20.07 2.90 0.56
CA ALA A 410 19.90 2.88 2.01
C ALA A 410 18.43 3.07 2.43
N PRO A 411 18.04 2.62 3.66
CA PRO A 411 16.66 2.63 4.09
C PRO A 411 16.16 4.03 4.46
N VAL A 412 14.94 4.36 4.02
CA VAL A 412 14.26 5.63 4.35
C VAL A 412 13.99 5.80 5.86
N THR A 413 13.99 4.72 6.63
CA THR A 413 13.81 4.77 8.08
C THR A 413 14.95 5.51 8.78
N VAL A 414 16.19 5.31 8.34
CA VAL A 414 17.37 6.04 8.85
C VAL A 414 17.31 7.51 8.42
N TRP A 415 16.93 7.78 7.17
CA TRP A 415 16.68 9.15 6.69
C TRP A 415 15.72 9.92 7.59
N ARG A 416 14.58 9.31 7.92
CA ARG A 416 13.58 9.91 8.80
C ARG A 416 14.05 10.06 10.24
N GLU A 417 14.94 9.18 10.71
CA GLU A 417 15.50 9.26 12.05
C GLU A 417 16.52 10.39 12.16
N LEU A 418 17.40 10.55 11.17
CA LEU A 418 18.35 11.66 11.10
C LEU A 418 17.65 13.03 11.12
N ARG A 419 16.45 13.15 10.55
CA ARG A 419 15.65 14.38 10.61
C ARG A 419 15.12 14.71 12.01
N ARG A 420 15.13 13.76 12.94
CA ARG A 420 14.76 13.98 14.34
C ARG A 420 15.91 14.44 15.22
N ILE A 421 17.12 14.45 14.70
CA ILE A 421 18.31 14.91 15.42
C ILE A 421 18.40 16.44 15.24
N LYS A 422 18.17 17.20 16.32
CA LYS A 422 18.19 18.67 16.29
C LYS A 422 19.60 19.21 16.07
N LYS A 423 20.60 18.65 16.75
CA LYS A 423 21.99 19.05 16.67
C LYS A 423 22.89 17.83 16.56
N MET A 424 23.78 17.83 15.58
CA MET A 424 24.79 16.79 15.40
C MET A 424 26.12 17.30 15.97
N PRO A 425 26.78 16.57 16.88
CA PRO A 425 28.12 16.95 17.37
C PRO A 425 29.14 16.95 16.22
N GLU A 426 30.00 17.95 16.18
CA GLU A 426 31.02 18.09 15.13
C GLU A 426 32.10 17.01 15.18
N THR A 427 32.26 16.36 16.33
CA THR A 427 33.19 15.24 16.53
C THR A 427 32.75 13.95 15.84
N MET A 428 31.53 13.91 15.30
CA MET A 428 31.00 12.73 14.61
C MET A 428 31.75 12.47 13.28
N PRO A 429 31.77 11.20 12.81
CA PRO A 429 32.37 10.87 11.52
C PRO A 429 31.78 11.69 10.40
N GLU A 430 32.63 12.12 9.46
CA GLU A 430 32.27 13.01 8.36
C GLU A 430 31.04 12.51 7.57
N PHE A 431 31.00 11.23 7.22
CA PHE A 431 29.87 10.64 6.48
C PHE A 431 28.54 10.71 7.28
N LEU A 432 28.60 10.67 8.63
CA LEU A 432 27.41 10.85 9.47
C LEU A 432 26.95 12.31 9.48
N LEU A 433 27.91 13.26 9.55
CA LEU A 433 27.64 14.70 9.42
C LEU A 433 27.04 15.02 8.05
N LEU A 434 27.61 14.48 6.98
CA LEU A 434 27.07 14.65 5.61
C LEU A 434 25.65 14.09 5.48
N ALA A 435 25.41 12.89 5.97
CA ALA A 435 24.06 12.29 5.96
C ALA A 435 23.06 13.15 6.73
N TRP A 436 23.42 13.65 7.91
CA TRP A 436 22.55 14.51 8.70
C TRP A 436 22.28 15.86 8.01
N LYS A 437 23.33 16.51 7.49
CA LYS A 437 23.19 17.74 6.69
C LYS A 437 22.28 17.51 5.48
N ALA A 438 22.47 16.43 4.74
CA ALA A 438 21.64 16.06 3.60
C ALA A 438 20.15 15.95 3.97
N THR A 439 19.83 15.32 5.09
CA THR A 439 18.44 15.12 5.52
C THR A 439 17.76 16.40 6.00
N ASN A 440 18.51 17.44 6.39
CA ASN A 440 18.01 18.70 6.94
C ASN A 440 18.15 19.89 5.98
N LYS A 441 18.80 19.73 4.83
CA LYS A 441 19.05 20.80 3.85
C LYS A 441 17.81 21.39 3.17
N CYS A 442 16.64 20.77 3.29
CA CYS A 442 15.38 21.37 2.80
C CYS A 442 15.09 22.78 3.37
N LYS A 443 15.98 23.30 4.23
CA LYS A 443 15.90 24.64 4.85
C LYS A 443 16.97 25.62 4.34
N ILE A 444 17.93 25.21 3.51
CA ILE A 444 19.03 26.06 3.05
C ILE A 444 18.82 26.35 1.57
N LYS A 445 18.34 27.55 1.27
CA LYS A 445 18.41 28.13 -0.08
C LYS A 445 19.86 28.48 -0.36
N GLU A 446 20.61 27.60 -0.96
CA GLU A 446 21.83 27.94 -1.63
C GLU A 446 21.55 28.28 -3.09
N HIS A 447 22.31 29.24 -3.63
CA HIS A 447 22.12 29.93 -4.91
C HIS A 447 22.06 29.07 -6.19
N THR A 448 22.00 27.76 -6.11
CA THR A 448 22.05 26.85 -7.26
C THR A 448 20.72 26.15 -7.60
N GLY A 449 19.64 26.40 -6.89
CA GLY A 449 18.29 25.89 -7.24
C GLY A 449 18.09 24.37 -7.17
N LEU A 450 19.04 23.59 -6.69
CA LEU A 450 19.02 22.11 -6.70
C LEU A 450 18.86 21.52 -5.30
N GLU A 451 17.65 21.60 -4.76
CA GLU A 451 17.29 20.93 -3.50
C GLU A 451 17.15 19.39 -3.61
N SER A 452 17.16 18.86 -4.83
CA SER A 452 17.09 17.42 -5.13
C SER A 452 18.33 16.62 -4.69
N VAL A 453 19.41 17.29 -4.38
CA VAL A 453 20.73 16.74 -4.00
C VAL A 453 20.72 16.07 -2.62
N ALA A 454 19.71 16.31 -1.80
CA ALA A 454 19.65 15.80 -0.43
C ALA A 454 19.65 14.26 -0.36
N TRP A 455 18.85 13.56 -1.19
CA TRP A 455 18.80 12.10 -1.18
C TRP A 455 20.07 11.46 -1.75
N GLU A 456 20.64 12.04 -2.77
CA GLU A 456 21.90 11.61 -3.38
C GLU A 456 23.03 11.63 -2.35
N ASN A 457 23.23 12.75 -1.66
CA ASN A 457 24.24 12.89 -0.61
C ASN A 457 24.03 11.92 0.56
N TYR A 458 22.78 11.68 0.94
CA TYR A 458 22.45 10.67 1.96
C TYR A 458 22.85 9.27 1.50
N ILE A 459 22.52 8.88 0.26
CA ILE A 459 22.84 7.56 -0.27
C ILE A 459 24.35 7.38 -0.40
N THR A 460 25.08 8.41 -0.85
CA THR A 460 26.54 8.40 -0.95
C THR A 460 27.17 8.23 0.44
N ALA A 461 26.74 8.98 1.44
CA ALA A 461 27.20 8.86 2.81
C ALA A 461 26.92 7.47 3.41
N GLN A 462 25.86 6.79 2.98
CA GLN A 462 25.52 5.43 3.40
C GLN A 462 26.33 4.31 2.72
N GLY A 463 27.18 4.65 1.74
CA GLY A 463 27.99 3.69 0.98
C GLY A 463 27.49 3.42 -0.43
N GLY A 464 26.67 4.32 -0.98
CA GLY A 464 26.20 4.30 -2.38
C GLY A 464 24.92 3.50 -2.61
N ALA A 465 24.44 3.55 -3.87
CA ALA A 465 23.16 2.94 -4.26
C ALA A 465 23.15 1.39 -4.16
N PHE A 466 24.32 0.76 -4.22
CA PHE A 466 24.49 -0.69 -4.16
C PHE A 466 24.90 -1.22 -2.77
N CYS A 467 24.89 -0.36 -1.74
CA CYS A 467 25.30 -0.75 -0.38
C CYS A 467 24.50 -1.94 0.20
N GLY A 468 23.30 -2.18 -0.28
CA GLY A 468 22.43 -3.27 0.15
C GLY A 468 22.16 -3.22 1.66
N ARG A 469 22.52 -4.29 2.39
CA ARG A 469 22.45 -4.36 3.85
C ARG A 469 23.71 -3.83 4.57
N LYS A 470 24.74 -3.43 3.83
CA LYS A 470 26.02 -2.94 4.35
C LYS A 470 26.06 -1.42 4.50
N TYR A 471 24.88 -0.75 4.48
CA TYR A 471 24.82 0.69 4.73
C TYR A 471 25.42 1.06 6.08
N LYS A 472 26.12 2.22 6.13
CA LYS A 472 27.01 2.59 7.24
C LYS A 472 26.25 3.00 8.50
N ILE A 473 25.21 3.85 8.35
CA ILE A 473 24.45 4.41 9.48
C ILE A 473 23.20 3.57 9.69
N LYS A 474 23.01 3.06 10.90
CA LYS A 474 21.89 2.18 11.28
C LYS A 474 20.98 2.88 12.29
N LEU A 475 19.76 2.35 12.47
CA LEU A 475 18.93 2.74 13.60
C LEU A 475 19.49 2.11 14.88
N SER A 476 19.69 2.93 15.90
CA SER A 476 19.87 2.42 17.26
C SER A 476 18.52 2.09 17.85
N LEU A 477 18.37 0.88 18.38
CA LEU A 477 17.10 0.33 18.81
C LEU A 477 17.17 -0.09 20.29
N GLU A 478 16.23 0.43 21.07
CA GLU A 478 16.04 0.04 22.47
C GLU A 478 14.83 -0.89 22.61
N TYR A 479 14.89 -1.86 23.53
CA TYR A 479 13.71 -2.64 23.92
C TYR A 479 12.84 -1.80 24.86
N LYS A 480 11.56 -1.66 24.51
CA LYS A 480 10.59 -1.10 25.42
C LYS A 480 10.33 -2.07 26.57
N THR A 481 10.42 -1.59 27.80
CA THR A 481 10.01 -2.35 28.98
C THR A 481 8.48 -2.40 29.04
N GLY A 482 7.94 -3.55 29.47
CA GLY A 482 6.50 -3.77 29.65
C GLY A 482 5.86 -4.66 28.57
N PHE A 483 4.54 -4.75 28.67
CA PHE A 483 3.74 -5.63 27.83
C PHE A 483 2.72 -4.83 27.02
N GLY A 484 2.44 -5.28 25.83
CA GLY A 484 1.37 -4.78 24.99
C GLY A 484 -0.01 -5.21 25.50
N LYS A 485 -1.06 -4.69 24.86
CA LYS A 485 -2.47 -4.93 25.24
C LYS A 485 -2.82 -6.41 25.41
N TYR A 486 -2.13 -7.31 24.73
CA TYR A 486 -2.40 -8.74 24.71
C TYR A 486 -1.31 -9.57 25.40
N GLY A 487 -0.54 -8.95 26.29
CA GLY A 487 0.47 -9.64 27.08
C GLY A 487 1.76 -10.00 26.38
N GLU A 488 1.98 -9.52 25.13
CA GLU A 488 3.29 -9.70 24.51
C GLU A 488 4.28 -8.64 24.97
N PRO A 489 5.58 -8.98 25.06
CA PRO A 489 6.61 -8.01 25.30
C PRO A 489 6.56 -6.88 24.27
N LEU A 490 6.73 -5.65 24.71
CA LEU A 490 6.83 -4.51 23.79
C LEU A 490 8.06 -4.68 22.91
N GLY A 491 7.92 -4.38 21.62
CA GLY A 491 9.00 -4.48 20.65
C GLY A 491 10.05 -3.39 20.80
N LYS A 492 11.10 -3.48 19.98
CA LYS A 492 12.14 -2.46 19.88
C LYS A 492 11.58 -1.15 19.33
N ARG A 493 12.06 -0.02 19.87
CA ARG A 493 11.82 1.31 19.32
C ARG A 493 13.14 1.94 18.86
N PRO A 494 13.15 2.76 17.80
CA PRO A 494 14.31 3.57 17.50
C PRO A 494 14.48 4.65 18.59
N ILE A 495 15.74 4.86 18.99
CA ILE A 495 16.15 5.91 19.94
C ILE A 495 17.12 6.90 19.31
N GLY A 496 17.67 6.57 18.13
CA GLY A 496 18.65 7.39 17.44
C GLY A 496 19.26 6.65 16.26
N VAL A 497 20.44 7.09 15.90
CA VAL A 497 21.27 6.44 14.87
C VAL A 497 22.61 6.00 15.46
N GLU A 498 23.14 4.91 14.92
CA GLU A 498 24.42 4.36 15.31
C GLU A 498 25.27 4.03 14.08
N THR A 499 26.58 4.10 14.24
CA THR A 499 27.55 3.66 13.24
C THR A 499 28.84 3.20 13.90
N LYS A 500 29.68 2.51 13.11
CA LYS A 500 30.99 2.05 13.54
C LYS A 500 32.05 2.51 12.56
N THR A 501 33.17 2.98 13.07
CA THR A 501 34.37 3.31 12.30
C THR A 501 35.53 2.45 12.73
N LEU A 502 36.44 2.15 11.81
CA LEU A 502 37.70 1.48 12.09
C LEU A 502 38.78 2.57 12.18
N GLU A 503 39.44 2.67 13.31
CA GLU A 503 40.56 3.56 13.49
C GLU A 503 41.86 2.74 13.50
N HIS A 504 42.81 3.11 12.66
CA HIS A 504 44.14 2.55 12.65
C HIS A 504 45.06 3.44 13.47
N TYR A 505 45.82 2.85 14.36
CA TYR A 505 46.80 3.55 15.19
C TYR A 505 48.04 2.69 15.38
N THR A 506 49.16 3.34 15.67
CA THR A 506 50.41 2.62 15.99
C THR A 506 50.58 2.61 17.50
N PRO A 507 50.41 1.43 18.16
CA PRO A 507 50.64 1.31 19.59
C PRO A 507 52.08 1.65 19.93
N ALA A 508 52.34 2.24 21.10
CA ALA A 508 53.66 2.67 21.50
C ALA A 508 54.69 1.51 21.47
N HIS A 509 54.29 0.29 21.78
CA HIS A 509 55.16 -0.91 21.73
C HIS A 509 55.41 -1.44 20.30
N MET A 510 54.72 -0.93 19.29
CA MET A 510 54.89 -1.32 17.87
C MET A 510 55.51 -0.22 17.01
N VAL A 511 55.79 0.95 17.56
CA VAL A 511 56.34 2.09 16.81
C VAL A 511 57.65 1.74 16.08
N TRP A 512 58.54 1.03 16.74
CA TRP A 512 59.83 0.60 16.19
C TRP A 512 59.74 -0.55 15.16
N MET A 513 58.58 -1.22 15.07
CA MET A 513 58.32 -2.28 14.09
C MET A 513 57.44 -1.80 12.91
N ASN A 514 57.10 -0.52 12.85
CA ASN A 514 56.10 0.01 11.93
C ASN A 514 54.77 -0.76 11.96
N GLY A 515 54.43 -1.35 13.10
CA GLY A 515 53.20 -2.12 13.28
C GLY A 515 52.00 -1.22 13.47
N THR A 516 50.87 -1.56 12.83
CA THR A 516 49.60 -0.90 13.01
C THR A 516 48.59 -1.81 13.69
N ALA A 517 47.86 -1.28 14.64
CA ALA A 517 46.71 -1.93 15.23
C ALA A 517 45.41 -1.20 14.79
N SER A 518 44.28 -1.87 14.95
CA SER A 518 42.99 -1.29 14.60
C SER A 518 42.02 -1.44 15.76
N ARG A 519 41.26 -0.40 16.03
CA ARG A 519 40.14 -0.45 16.98
C ARG A 519 38.84 -0.03 16.32
N VAL A 520 37.73 -0.62 16.75
CA VAL A 520 36.38 -0.22 16.33
C VAL A 520 35.90 0.84 17.30
N ILE A 521 35.51 2.00 16.74
CA ILE A 521 34.86 3.06 17.50
C ILE A 521 33.36 2.99 17.18
N GLU A 522 32.55 2.92 18.22
CA GLU A 522 31.09 2.95 18.12
C GLU A 522 30.59 4.37 18.36
N TRP A 523 29.75 4.85 17.47
CA TRP A 523 29.17 6.17 17.51
C TRP A 523 27.66 6.06 17.66
N PHE A 524 27.08 6.86 18.56
CA PHE A 524 25.63 6.93 18.77
C PHE A 524 25.21 8.39 18.89
N VAL A 525 24.08 8.72 18.26
CA VAL A 525 23.43 10.01 18.39
C VAL A 525 21.95 9.81 18.65
N GLU A 526 21.49 10.34 19.77
CA GLU A 526 20.10 10.24 20.18
C GLU A 526 19.21 11.15 19.33
N SER A 527 18.01 10.66 18.98
CA SER A 527 16.99 11.44 18.30
C SER A 527 15.99 12.05 19.29
N THR A 528 15.52 13.26 18.99
CA THR A 528 14.48 13.90 19.79
C THR A 528 13.16 13.15 19.65
N ARG A 529 12.62 12.68 20.78
CA ARG A 529 11.34 11.98 20.85
C ARG A 529 10.56 12.45 22.05
N HIS A 530 9.26 12.61 21.86
CA HIS A 530 8.35 12.99 22.91
C HIS A 530 7.52 11.81 23.38
N VAL A 531 7.20 11.80 24.67
CA VAL A 531 6.25 10.84 25.25
C VAL A 531 4.88 11.49 25.23
N TRP A 532 3.94 10.85 24.56
CA TRP A 532 2.61 11.40 24.35
C TRP A 532 1.55 10.68 25.20
N THR A 533 0.74 11.45 25.91
CA THR A 533 -0.49 11.00 26.55
C THR A 533 -1.67 11.37 25.67
N ILE A 534 -2.48 10.37 25.29
CA ILE A 534 -3.61 10.55 24.39
C ILE A 534 -4.89 10.63 25.20
N LYS A 535 -5.67 11.71 25.04
CA LYS A 535 -7.00 11.90 25.62
C LYS A 535 -8.03 12.00 24.50
N GLN A 536 -9.08 11.21 24.58
CA GLN A 536 -10.21 11.29 23.66
C GLN A 536 -11.33 12.09 24.30
N ASN A 537 -11.75 13.20 23.70
CA ASN A 537 -12.90 13.96 24.12
C ASN A 537 -14.18 13.26 23.62
N LEU A 538 -14.73 12.39 24.47
CA LEU A 538 -15.87 11.51 24.14
C LEU A 538 -17.21 12.23 23.91
N ARG A 539 -17.30 13.56 24.13
CA ARG A 539 -18.59 14.28 24.04
C ARG A 539 -19.23 14.28 22.64
N ASN A 540 -18.47 13.95 21.56
CA ASN A 540 -18.98 13.94 20.18
C ASN A 540 -18.48 12.75 19.32
N ALA A 541 -17.84 11.75 19.89
CA ALA A 541 -17.28 10.64 19.12
C ALA A 541 -18.21 9.42 19.16
N VAL A 542 -18.99 9.25 18.12
CA VAL A 542 -19.67 7.98 17.83
C VAL A 542 -18.61 6.99 17.35
N SER A 543 -18.23 6.05 18.21
CA SER A 543 -17.40 4.87 17.97
C SER A 543 -15.91 4.93 18.35
N PRO A 544 -15.42 3.96 19.14
CA PRO A 544 -14.03 3.96 19.60
C PRO A 544 -13.05 3.57 18.49
N TRP A 545 -11.98 4.35 18.42
CA TRP A 545 -10.85 4.16 17.51
C TRP A 545 -10.09 2.86 17.79
N THR A 546 -9.82 2.08 16.76
CA THR A 546 -8.85 0.99 16.82
C THR A 546 -7.48 1.55 16.52
N GLY A 547 -6.74 1.96 17.55
CA GLY A 547 -5.41 2.50 17.37
C GLY A 547 -4.43 1.47 16.85
N VAL A 548 -3.95 1.69 15.66
CA VAL A 548 -2.63 1.24 15.23
C VAL A 548 -2.11 2.29 14.27
N ASN A 549 -1.35 3.24 14.79
CA ASN A 549 -0.25 3.86 14.07
C ASN A 549 0.64 4.55 15.10
N ASN A 550 1.86 4.08 15.24
CA ASN A 550 2.92 4.78 15.93
C ASN A 550 3.26 6.06 15.14
N CYS A 551 2.41 7.10 15.26
CA CYS A 551 2.75 8.44 14.80
C CYS A 551 3.63 9.10 15.85
N THR A 552 4.93 8.80 15.82
CA THR A 552 5.93 9.63 16.49
C THR A 552 6.38 10.69 15.52
N ALA A 553 5.64 11.79 15.42
CA ALA A 553 6.11 12.98 14.75
C ALA A 553 7.00 13.77 15.74
N ALA A 554 8.25 14.03 15.38
CA ALA A 554 9.07 15.01 16.07
C ALA A 554 8.61 16.39 15.63
N LEU A 555 8.02 17.15 16.54
CA LEU A 555 7.75 18.57 16.34
C LEU A 555 8.96 19.35 16.83
N SER A 556 9.57 20.14 15.95
CA SER A 556 10.51 21.17 16.35
C SER A 556 9.75 22.31 17.02
N GLU A 557 10.35 22.89 18.07
CA GLU A 557 9.84 24.10 18.72
C GLU A 557 9.52 25.20 17.71
N LYS A 558 8.44 25.94 18.04
CA LYS A 558 7.95 27.16 17.41
C LYS A 558 8.94 27.86 16.47
N ASN A 559 8.83 27.61 15.23
CA ASN A 559 8.77 28.64 14.22
C ASN A 559 7.52 28.31 13.40
N HIS A 560 6.42 28.99 13.71
CA HIS A 560 5.26 29.08 12.84
C HIS A 560 5.68 29.82 11.54
N LYS A 561 6.42 29.12 10.71
CA LYS A 561 6.30 29.32 9.29
C LYS A 561 5.50 28.14 8.81
N THR A 562 4.22 28.37 8.59
CA THR A 562 3.41 27.62 7.64
C THR A 562 4.35 27.24 6.50
N ILE A 563 4.54 25.93 6.29
CA ILE A 563 5.17 25.46 5.05
C ILE A 563 4.19 25.94 4.00
N ASP A 564 4.58 26.99 3.28
CA ASP A 564 3.77 27.57 2.23
C ASP A 564 3.55 26.48 1.20
N ILE A 565 2.30 26.05 1.05
CA ILE A 565 1.90 25.01 0.09
C ILE A 565 2.31 25.45 -1.29
N ASP A 566 2.29 26.76 -1.57
CA ASP A 566 2.73 27.35 -2.85
C ASP A 566 4.25 27.20 -3.10
N GLN A 567 5.08 27.13 -2.04
CA GLN A 567 6.51 26.85 -2.19
C GLN A 567 6.78 25.36 -2.51
N ILE A 568 5.94 24.45 -2.00
CA ILE A 568 6.00 23.02 -2.35
C ILE A 568 5.49 22.82 -3.78
N ASP A 569 4.47 23.56 -4.19
CA ASP A 569 3.93 23.53 -5.55
C ASP A 569 4.89 24.13 -6.57
N GLY A 570 5.62 25.19 -6.23
CA GLY A 570 6.73 25.74 -7.04
C GLY A 570 7.87 24.74 -7.25
N TYR A 571 8.17 23.93 -6.23
CA TYR A 571 9.19 22.87 -6.32
C TYR A 571 8.74 21.72 -7.23
N ILE A 572 7.48 21.33 -7.15
CA ILE A 572 6.90 20.25 -7.98
C ILE A 572 6.73 20.72 -9.42
N SER A 573 6.38 21.99 -9.65
CA SER A 573 6.22 22.55 -11.00
C SER A 573 7.54 22.58 -11.80
N GLN A 574 8.70 22.67 -11.12
CA GLN A 574 10.01 22.57 -11.77
C GLN A 574 10.32 21.16 -12.29
N PHE A 575 9.76 20.12 -11.66
CA PHE A 575 9.94 18.72 -12.07
C PHE A 575 8.79 18.18 -12.92
N SER A 576 7.68 18.91 -13.02
CA SER A 576 6.46 18.52 -13.71
C SER A 576 6.24 19.24 -15.03
N LYS A 577 7.31 19.63 -15.76
CA LYS A 577 7.11 19.89 -17.19
C LYS A 577 6.66 18.56 -17.81
N PRO A 578 5.38 18.43 -18.24
CA PRO A 578 4.97 17.23 -18.93
C PRO A 578 5.88 17.05 -20.14
N PRO A 579 6.23 15.83 -20.52
CA PRO A 579 6.85 15.57 -21.80
C PRO A 579 5.97 16.22 -22.88
N ASP A 580 6.61 16.81 -23.90
CA ASP A 580 5.92 17.52 -24.97
C ASP A 580 4.74 16.68 -25.50
N LYS A 581 3.59 17.30 -25.74
CA LYS A 581 2.40 16.63 -26.27
C LYS A 581 2.70 15.79 -27.52
N ASN A 582 3.57 16.29 -28.37
CA ASN A 582 4.00 15.62 -29.60
C ASN A 582 4.77 14.31 -29.34
N TRP A 583 5.45 14.17 -28.21
CA TRP A 583 6.11 12.91 -27.86
C TRP A 583 5.11 11.85 -27.38
N MET A 584 4.06 12.26 -26.67
CA MET A 584 3.01 11.35 -26.20
C MET A 584 2.17 10.78 -27.35
N GLU A 585 1.97 11.55 -28.42
CA GLU A 585 1.26 11.11 -29.64
C GLU A 585 2.14 10.20 -30.51
N ALA A 586 3.45 10.47 -30.62
CA ALA A 586 4.39 9.67 -31.40
C ALA A 586 4.62 8.24 -30.82
N GLU A 587 4.39 8.04 -29.53
CA GLU A 587 4.59 6.75 -28.84
C GLU A 587 3.28 5.95 -28.63
N GLY A 588 2.16 6.38 -29.21
CA GLY A 588 0.88 5.66 -29.09
C GLY A 588 0.31 5.61 -27.66
N ILE A 589 0.68 6.57 -26.82
CA ILE A 589 0.24 6.64 -25.42
C ILE A 589 -1.22 7.15 -25.33
N PHE A 590 -1.77 7.62 -26.46
CA PHE A 590 -3.14 8.12 -26.63
C PHE A 590 -4.06 7.20 -27.46
N THR A 591 -3.85 5.90 -27.48
CA THR A 591 -4.86 4.98 -28.06
C THR A 591 -5.35 3.98 -27.03
#